data_0958392e9f9121e68b4457c562d8710b
#
_entry.id   0958392e9f9121e68b4457c562d8710b
#
_cell.length_a   1.000
_cell.length_b   1.000
_cell.length_c   1.000
_cell.angle_alpha   90.00
_cell.angle_beta   90.00
_cell.angle_gamma   90.00
#
_symmetry.space_group_name_H-M   'P 1'
#
loop_
_entity.id
_entity.type
_entity.pdbx_description
1 polymer ?
#
loop_
_entity_poly.entity_id
_entity_poly.type
_entity_poly.pdbx_seq_one_letter_code
_entity_poly.pdbx_strand_id
1 'polypeptide(L)'
;MPGVLTTGELNSGFYVRGSESSHNQILLNGAPIYNAMHMLGFFSVFNSGHMNTFTLYKSHLDASKGGRLSATLDMQTRDTLVSKPTVSGNIGIIASQATVALPLGKKVSVYLSGRKTYLGLLVKPLTTKMTDTPVDYDFEDYNATFVFQPSEKDKVTANFYYGSDYLDIETGIYQTEGRIKWSNIAAVSYTHLRAHETGAYL
;
A
#
# COMPACT_ATOMS: atom_id res chain seq x y z
N MET A 1 10.29 -14.04 10.19
CA MET A 1 10.10 -13.45 11.54
C MET A 1 9.50 -14.51 12.45
N PRO A 2 9.95 -14.70 13.72
CA PRO A 2 9.35 -15.68 14.61
C PRO A 2 7.86 -15.41 14.84
N GLY A 3 7.01 -16.45 14.70
CA GLY A 3 5.56 -16.36 14.89
C GLY A 3 4.78 -15.67 13.76
N VAL A 4 5.41 -15.45 12.62
CA VAL A 4 4.77 -14.95 11.40
C VAL A 4 4.93 -16.01 10.32
N LEU A 5 3.80 -16.46 9.77
CA LEU A 5 3.76 -17.39 8.65
C LEU A 5 3.18 -16.66 7.43
N THR A 6 3.77 -16.93 6.27
CA THR A 6 3.19 -16.58 4.97
C THR A 6 2.77 -17.87 4.29
N THR A 7 1.66 -17.87 3.59
CA THR A 7 1.11 -19.08 2.94
C THR A 7 1.81 -19.47 1.64
N GLY A 8 3.03 -18.99 1.43
CA GLY A 8 3.84 -19.28 0.24
C GLY A 8 4.08 -18.03 -0.63
N GLU A 9 4.75 -18.25 -1.76
CA GLU A 9 5.19 -17.18 -2.67
C GLU A 9 4.03 -16.49 -3.42
N LEU A 10 2.85 -17.12 -3.44
CA LEU A 10 1.68 -16.66 -4.19
C LEU A 10 0.58 -16.05 -3.29
N ASN A 11 0.89 -15.67 -2.05
CA ASN A 11 -0.08 -15.04 -1.18
C ASN A 11 0.59 -13.94 -0.35
N SER A 12 0.17 -12.71 -0.54
CA SER A 12 0.64 -11.55 0.21
C SER A 12 0.05 -11.43 1.62
N GLY A 13 -0.89 -12.31 1.97
CA GLY A 13 -1.42 -12.41 3.33
C GLY A 13 -0.38 -12.95 4.31
N PHE A 14 -0.46 -12.50 5.56
CA PHE A 14 0.39 -12.97 6.63
C PHE A 14 -0.45 -13.41 7.83
N TYR A 15 0.03 -14.45 8.51
CA TYR A 15 -0.61 -15.09 9.65
C TYR A 15 0.29 -14.89 10.86
N VAL A 16 -0.26 -14.35 11.94
CA VAL A 16 0.50 -14.08 13.16
C VAL A 16 -0.03 -14.93 14.29
N ARG A 17 0.85 -15.75 14.86
CA ARG A 17 0.54 -16.62 16.00
C ARG A 17 -0.69 -17.52 15.80
N GLY A 18 -0.87 -18.04 14.59
CA GLY A 18 -1.99 -18.94 14.27
C GLY A 18 -3.34 -18.27 14.03
N SER A 19 -3.39 -16.94 13.99
CA SER A 19 -4.61 -16.22 13.61
C SER A 19 -4.80 -16.18 12.10
N GLU A 20 -6.02 -15.96 11.64
CA GLU A 20 -6.30 -15.72 10.23
C GLU A 20 -5.77 -14.36 9.75
N SER A 21 -5.47 -14.25 8.46
CA SER A 21 -4.96 -13.00 7.85
C SER A 21 -5.95 -11.85 7.96
N SER A 22 -7.26 -12.16 7.94
CA SER A 22 -8.36 -11.20 8.13
C SER A 22 -8.41 -10.58 9.53
N HIS A 23 -7.79 -11.22 10.52
CA HIS A 23 -7.69 -10.72 11.89
C HIS A 23 -6.58 -9.68 12.09
N ASN A 24 -5.70 -9.52 11.10
CA ASN A 24 -4.66 -8.51 11.14
C ASN A 24 -5.20 -7.14 10.72
N GLN A 25 -4.70 -6.11 11.34
CA GLN A 25 -4.92 -4.73 10.94
C GLN A 25 -3.77 -4.25 10.07
N ILE A 26 -4.10 -3.55 9.00
CA ILE A 26 -3.13 -2.91 8.13
C ILE A 26 -3.41 -1.42 8.14
N LEU A 27 -2.43 -0.64 8.55
CA LEU A 27 -2.50 0.81 8.62
C LEU A 27 -1.52 1.42 7.62
N LEU A 28 -1.97 2.44 6.92
CA LEU A 28 -1.14 3.32 6.11
C LEU A 28 -1.20 4.71 6.71
N ASN A 29 -0.09 5.18 7.29
CA ASN A 29 -0.01 6.43 8.03
C ASN A 29 -1.12 6.57 9.10
N GLY A 30 -1.43 5.49 9.81
CA GLY A 30 -2.49 5.43 10.81
C GLY A 30 -3.91 5.22 10.27
N ALA A 31 -4.14 5.30 8.97
CA ALA A 31 -5.44 5.04 8.35
C ALA A 31 -5.60 3.54 8.03
N PRO A 32 -6.72 2.90 8.40
CA PRO A 32 -6.93 1.48 8.11
C PRO A 32 -7.16 1.24 6.61
N ILE A 33 -6.45 0.26 6.08
CA ILE A 33 -6.63 -0.28 4.74
C ILE A 33 -7.38 -1.60 4.85
N TYR A 34 -8.60 -1.66 4.34
CA TYR A 34 -9.46 -2.83 4.46
C TYR A 34 -9.08 -3.94 3.47
N ASN A 35 -8.69 -3.56 2.27
CA ASN A 35 -8.21 -4.49 1.27
C ASN A 35 -6.79 -4.09 0.84
N ALA A 36 -5.82 -4.78 1.41
CA ALA A 36 -4.40 -4.49 1.22
C ALA A 36 -3.74 -5.39 0.17
N MET A 37 -4.55 -6.01 -0.70
CA MET A 37 -4.10 -7.02 -1.64
C MET A 37 -4.77 -6.83 -3.00
N HIS A 38 -4.01 -7.13 -4.05
CA HIS A 38 -4.50 -7.29 -5.41
C HIS A 38 -4.59 -8.76 -5.79
N MET A 39 -5.37 -9.07 -6.81
CA MET A 39 -5.50 -10.42 -7.37
C MET A 39 -5.81 -11.45 -6.28
N LEU A 40 -6.85 -11.19 -5.46
CA LEU A 40 -7.30 -12.11 -4.40
C LEU A 40 -6.17 -12.54 -3.42
N GLY A 41 -5.15 -11.72 -3.26
CA GLY A 41 -4.07 -11.96 -2.30
C GLY A 41 -2.68 -12.22 -2.89
N PHE A 42 -2.54 -12.29 -4.20
CA PHE A 42 -1.23 -12.55 -4.82
C PHE A 42 -0.27 -11.36 -4.73
N PHE A 43 -0.77 -10.14 -4.79
CA PHE A 43 0.06 -8.95 -4.75
C PHE A 43 -0.36 -8.00 -3.64
N SER A 44 0.63 -7.40 -2.98
CA SER A 44 0.40 -6.33 -2.01
C SER A 44 0.05 -5.03 -2.73
N VAL A 45 -0.84 -4.23 -2.17
CA VAL A 45 -1.19 -2.89 -2.69
C VAL A 45 -0.09 -1.84 -2.48
N PHE A 46 1.02 -2.16 -1.80
CA PHE A 46 2.01 -1.18 -1.39
C PHE A 46 3.15 -1.03 -2.40
N ASN A 47 3.38 0.21 -2.82
CA ASN A 47 4.53 0.57 -3.63
C ASN A 47 5.75 0.77 -2.71
N SER A 48 6.70 -0.15 -2.76
CA SER A 48 7.90 -0.12 -1.91
C SER A 48 8.73 1.15 -2.08
N GLY A 49 8.73 1.77 -3.27
CA GLY A 49 9.43 3.03 -3.53
C GLY A 49 8.83 4.23 -2.80
N HIS A 50 7.56 4.17 -2.43
CA HIS A 50 6.84 5.23 -1.70
C HIS A 50 6.90 5.06 -0.19
N MET A 51 7.05 3.81 0.28
CA MET A 51 7.08 3.49 1.71
C MET A 51 8.44 3.82 2.33
N ASN A 52 8.40 4.17 3.61
CA ASN A 52 9.58 4.45 4.44
C ASN A 52 9.78 3.35 5.49
N THR A 53 8.71 3.03 6.24
CA THR A 53 8.81 2.13 7.39
C THR A 53 7.65 1.14 7.38
N PHE A 54 7.98 -0.09 7.78
CA PHE A 54 7.02 -1.17 8.04
C PHE A 54 7.24 -1.66 9.47
N THR A 55 6.26 -1.48 10.33
CA THR A 55 6.33 -1.92 11.73
C THR A 55 5.23 -2.95 11.99
N LEU A 56 5.62 -4.16 12.38
CA LEU A 56 4.68 -5.22 12.74
C LEU A 56 4.57 -5.33 14.25
N TYR A 57 3.42 -4.96 14.79
CA TYR A 57 3.05 -5.16 16.18
C TYR A 57 2.36 -6.52 16.34
N LYS A 58 3.00 -7.47 17.00
CA LYS A 58 2.47 -8.83 17.24
C LYS A 58 1.75 -8.96 18.58
N SER A 59 1.94 -8.01 19.47
CA SER A 59 1.36 -7.91 20.81
C SER A 59 1.64 -6.52 21.38
N HIS A 60 0.97 -6.15 22.48
CA HIS A 60 1.12 -4.85 23.15
C HIS A 60 0.81 -3.68 22.22
N LEU A 61 -0.39 -3.71 21.67
CA LEU A 61 -0.89 -2.63 20.82
C LEU A 61 -1.22 -1.43 21.71
N ASP A 62 -0.83 -0.26 21.25
CA ASP A 62 -1.35 1.01 21.76
C ASP A 62 -2.88 1.04 21.57
N ALA A 63 -3.61 1.68 22.48
CA ALA A 63 -5.05 1.82 22.41
C ALA A 63 -5.53 2.50 21.11
N SER A 64 -4.68 3.34 20.50
CA SER A 64 -4.93 3.97 19.20
C SER A 64 -4.93 2.99 18.02
N LYS A 65 -4.41 1.77 18.19
CA LYS A 65 -4.27 0.74 17.14
C LYS A 65 -5.24 -0.42 17.32
N GLY A 66 -6.35 -0.20 18.00
CA GLY A 66 -7.40 -1.20 18.19
C GLY A 66 -8.21 -1.48 16.93
N GLY A 67 -9.11 -2.48 17.01
CA GLY A 67 -10.09 -2.77 15.95
C GLY A 67 -9.92 -4.11 15.24
N ARG A 68 -8.84 -4.86 15.54
CA ARG A 68 -8.59 -6.23 15.04
C ARG A 68 -8.09 -7.15 16.14
N LEU A 69 -8.23 -8.46 15.92
CA LEU A 69 -7.99 -9.47 16.96
C LEU A 69 -6.55 -9.94 17.07
N SER A 70 -5.73 -9.73 16.03
CA SER A 70 -4.38 -10.27 15.98
C SER A 70 -3.32 -9.16 15.94
N ALA A 71 -2.58 -9.07 14.86
CA ALA A 71 -1.46 -8.16 14.71
C ALA A 71 -1.84 -6.88 13.97
N THR A 72 -1.04 -5.84 14.14
CA THR A 72 -1.13 -4.61 13.35
C THR A 72 0.14 -4.41 12.55
N LEU A 73 0.02 -4.32 11.24
CA LEU A 73 1.06 -3.85 10.33
C LEU A 73 0.86 -2.36 10.11
N ASP A 74 1.73 -1.56 10.68
CA ASP A 74 1.74 -0.10 10.52
C ASP A 74 2.81 0.28 9.48
N MET A 75 2.36 0.93 8.44
CA MET A 75 3.21 1.36 7.33
C MET A 75 3.18 2.86 7.23
N GLN A 76 4.34 3.43 7.01
CA GLN A 76 4.50 4.87 6.87
C GLN A 76 5.13 5.19 5.51
N THR A 77 4.58 6.19 4.85
CA THR A 77 5.14 6.75 3.63
C THR A 77 6.35 7.62 3.92
N ARG A 78 7.11 7.93 2.89
CA ARG A 78 8.18 8.92 2.98
C ARG A 78 7.59 10.28 3.30
N ASP A 79 8.08 10.90 4.36
CA ASP A 79 7.55 12.15 4.92
C ASP A 79 8.63 13.15 5.31
N THR A 80 9.78 13.10 4.65
CA THR A 80 10.92 14.00 4.86
C THR A 80 10.97 15.09 3.80
N LEU A 81 11.61 16.21 4.13
CA LEU A 81 11.91 17.21 3.12
C LEU A 81 13.05 16.73 2.22
N VAL A 82 12.88 16.88 0.91
CA VAL A 82 13.92 16.59 -0.07
C VAL A 82 14.57 17.89 -0.56
N SER A 83 15.86 17.86 -0.75
CA SER A 83 16.64 19.03 -1.21
C SER A 83 16.79 19.09 -2.73
N LYS A 84 16.62 17.94 -3.40
CA LYS A 84 16.78 17.80 -4.86
C LYS A 84 15.68 16.90 -5.42
N PRO A 85 15.20 17.15 -6.64
CA PRO A 85 14.33 16.21 -7.33
C PRO A 85 15.00 14.84 -7.45
N THR A 86 14.25 13.79 -7.14
CA THR A 86 14.71 12.41 -7.31
C THR A 86 13.64 11.60 -8.02
N VAL A 87 14.08 10.71 -8.90
CA VAL A 87 13.24 9.74 -9.58
C VAL A 87 13.84 8.36 -9.36
N SER A 88 13.02 7.44 -8.97
CA SER A 88 13.38 6.02 -8.82
C SER A 88 12.28 5.14 -9.37
N GLY A 89 12.63 3.96 -9.85
CA GLY A 89 11.64 3.03 -10.37
C GLY A 89 12.30 1.73 -10.80
N ASN A 90 11.45 0.78 -11.16
CA ASN A 90 11.87 -0.45 -11.80
C ASN A 90 10.86 -0.87 -12.87
N ILE A 91 11.35 -1.61 -13.84
CA ILE A 91 10.56 -2.25 -14.87
C ILE A 91 10.74 -3.77 -14.68
N GLY A 92 9.66 -4.43 -14.33
CA GLY A 92 9.63 -5.88 -14.17
C GLY A 92 8.83 -6.54 -15.30
N ILE A 93 8.82 -7.87 -15.34
CA ILE A 93 8.05 -8.63 -16.34
C ILE A 93 6.55 -8.50 -16.11
N ILE A 94 6.11 -8.39 -14.87
CA ILE A 94 4.69 -8.39 -14.49
C ILE A 94 4.18 -6.97 -14.24
N ALA A 95 5.00 -6.11 -13.65
CA ALA A 95 4.61 -4.76 -13.25
C ALA A 95 5.79 -3.79 -13.36
N SER A 96 5.48 -2.53 -13.61
CA SER A 96 6.42 -1.42 -13.50
C SER A 96 5.96 -0.45 -12.43
N GLN A 97 6.91 0.18 -11.75
CA GLN A 97 6.66 1.22 -10.77
C GLN A 97 7.65 2.36 -10.89
N ALA A 98 7.19 3.54 -10.53
CA ALA A 98 8.03 4.74 -10.45
C ALA A 98 7.65 5.56 -9.23
N THR A 99 8.62 6.24 -8.65
CA THR A 99 8.45 7.19 -7.55
C THR A 99 9.26 8.44 -7.86
N VAL A 100 8.60 9.59 -7.71
CA VAL A 100 9.20 10.90 -7.90
C VAL A 100 9.09 11.67 -6.60
N ALA A 101 10.18 12.28 -6.14
CA ALA A 101 10.18 13.20 -5.02
C ALA A 101 10.65 14.57 -5.47
N LEU A 102 9.87 15.59 -5.17
CA LEU A 102 10.07 16.97 -5.63
C LEU A 102 10.12 17.93 -4.44
N PRO A 103 11.17 18.76 -4.33
CA PRO A 103 11.15 19.91 -3.42
C PRO A 103 10.32 21.05 -4.05
N LEU A 104 9.34 21.53 -3.32
CA LEU A 104 8.56 22.73 -3.68
C LEU A 104 9.00 23.96 -2.84
N GLY A 105 10.31 24.05 -2.57
CA GLY A 105 10.92 25.03 -1.71
C GLY A 105 11.60 24.40 -0.50
N LYS A 106 12.03 25.23 0.46
CA LYS A 106 12.79 24.77 1.64
C LYS A 106 11.94 24.06 2.70
N LYS A 107 10.63 24.20 2.64
CA LYS A 107 9.68 23.74 3.69
C LYS A 107 8.62 22.79 3.16
N VAL A 108 8.63 22.52 1.86
CA VAL A 108 7.61 21.70 1.20
C VAL A 108 8.25 20.67 0.31
N SER A 109 7.76 19.43 0.38
CA SER A 109 8.11 18.36 -0.53
C SER A 109 6.88 17.56 -0.93
N VAL A 110 6.91 17.01 -2.13
CA VAL A 110 5.86 16.12 -2.66
C VAL A 110 6.50 14.84 -3.14
N TYR A 111 5.91 13.72 -2.75
CA TYR A 111 6.22 12.39 -3.26
C TYR A 111 5.05 11.89 -4.09
N LEU A 112 5.32 11.45 -5.29
CA LEU A 112 4.32 10.84 -6.18
C LEU A 112 4.85 9.47 -6.60
N SER A 113 4.00 8.46 -6.56
CA SER A 113 4.37 7.16 -7.09
C SER A 113 3.20 6.50 -7.79
N GLY A 114 3.53 5.71 -8.81
CA GLY A 114 2.58 4.90 -9.54
C GLY A 114 3.17 3.51 -9.78
N ARG A 115 2.30 2.52 -9.77
CA ARG A 115 2.59 1.15 -10.17
C ARG A 115 1.46 0.66 -11.06
N LYS A 116 1.82 -0.01 -12.14
CA LYS A 116 0.87 -0.64 -13.03
C LYS A 116 1.36 -2.02 -13.42
N THR A 117 0.46 -3.00 -13.42
CA THR A 117 0.72 -4.30 -14.01
C THR A 117 0.30 -4.34 -15.47
N TYR A 118 0.83 -5.31 -16.16
CA TYR A 118 0.45 -5.72 -17.50
C TYR A 118 0.38 -7.25 -17.57
N LEU A 119 -0.09 -7.84 -16.48
CA LEU A 119 -0.20 -9.29 -16.32
C LEU A 119 -1.14 -9.89 -17.35
N GLY A 120 -2.19 -9.17 -17.74
CA GLY A 120 -3.11 -9.54 -18.80
C GLY A 120 -2.41 -9.85 -20.13
N LEU A 121 -1.37 -9.10 -20.48
CA LEU A 121 -0.57 -9.35 -21.71
C LEU A 121 0.09 -10.73 -21.71
N LEU A 122 0.40 -11.27 -20.52
CA LEU A 122 1.04 -12.57 -20.36
C LEU A 122 0.02 -13.70 -20.16
N VAL A 123 -1.01 -13.44 -19.36
CA VAL A 123 -1.97 -14.46 -18.91
C VAL A 123 -3.04 -14.71 -19.97
N LYS A 124 -3.56 -13.67 -20.63
CA LYS A 124 -4.63 -13.78 -21.62
C LYS A 124 -4.28 -14.75 -22.77
N PRO A 125 -3.13 -14.64 -23.48
CA PRO A 125 -2.79 -15.56 -24.53
C PRO A 125 -2.54 -17.00 -24.02
N LEU A 126 -2.05 -17.15 -22.80
CA LEU A 126 -1.79 -18.45 -22.20
C LEU A 126 -3.10 -19.16 -21.85
N THR A 127 -4.02 -18.48 -21.19
CA THR A 127 -5.33 -19.04 -20.79
C THR A 127 -6.19 -19.33 -22.01
N THR A 128 -6.21 -18.45 -23.03
CA THR A 128 -6.89 -18.71 -24.30
C THR A 128 -6.39 -20.01 -24.95
N LYS A 129 -5.07 -20.24 -24.93
CA LYS A 129 -4.49 -21.43 -25.58
C LYS A 129 -4.73 -22.71 -24.76
N MET A 130 -4.77 -22.64 -23.44
CA MET A 130 -4.87 -23.81 -22.55
C MET A 130 -6.30 -24.21 -22.22
N THR A 131 -7.21 -23.25 -22.09
CA THR A 131 -8.55 -23.50 -21.56
C THR A 131 -9.67 -22.95 -22.43
N ASP A 132 -9.33 -22.33 -23.54
CA ASP A 132 -10.29 -21.63 -24.43
C ASP A 132 -11.09 -20.54 -23.70
N THR A 133 -10.58 -20.07 -22.57
CA THR A 133 -11.20 -19.07 -21.71
C THR A 133 -10.20 -17.93 -21.50
N PRO A 134 -10.30 -16.83 -22.25
CA PRO A 134 -9.43 -15.68 -22.03
C PRO A 134 -9.63 -15.07 -20.64
N VAL A 135 -8.54 -14.93 -19.89
CA VAL A 135 -8.52 -14.22 -18.61
C VAL A 135 -7.61 -13.01 -18.73
N ASP A 136 -8.15 -11.84 -18.49
CA ASP A 136 -7.41 -10.58 -18.47
C ASP A 136 -7.44 -10.00 -17.06
N TYR A 137 -6.27 -9.72 -16.50
CA TYR A 137 -6.14 -9.16 -15.17
C TYR A 137 -5.04 -8.12 -15.12
N ASP A 138 -5.41 -6.95 -14.66
CA ASP A 138 -4.49 -5.84 -14.40
C ASP A 138 -4.84 -5.14 -13.09
N PHE A 139 -3.85 -4.50 -12.48
CA PHE A 139 -4.07 -3.59 -11.37
C PHE A 139 -3.17 -2.36 -11.46
N GLU A 140 -3.58 -1.32 -10.78
CA GLU A 140 -2.81 -0.08 -10.68
C GLU A 140 -2.93 0.55 -9.30
N ASP A 141 -1.84 1.19 -8.88
CA ASP A 141 -1.75 1.92 -7.62
C ASP A 141 -1.13 3.29 -7.84
N TYR A 142 -1.69 4.28 -7.17
CA TYR A 142 -1.16 5.63 -7.12
C TYR A 142 -1.07 6.09 -5.68
N ASN A 143 0.07 6.68 -5.34
CA ASN A 143 0.28 7.28 -4.03
C ASN A 143 0.77 8.72 -4.20
N ALA A 144 0.30 9.60 -3.33
CA ALA A 144 0.81 10.95 -3.20
C ALA A 144 0.99 11.30 -1.74
N THR A 145 2.14 11.88 -1.39
CA THR A 145 2.42 12.42 -0.06
C THR A 145 2.88 13.86 -0.20
N PHE A 146 2.16 14.75 0.46
CA PHE A 146 2.53 16.15 0.61
C PHE A 146 3.10 16.36 2.01
N VAL A 147 4.28 16.98 2.10
CA VAL A 147 4.96 17.27 3.35
C VAL A 147 5.16 18.77 3.46
N PHE A 148 4.67 19.36 4.54
CA PHE A 148 4.89 20.75 4.88
C PHE A 148 5.47 20.86 6.28
N GLN A 149 6.67 21.40 6.41
CA GLN A 149 7.38 21.59 7.67
C GLN A 149 7.76 23.06 7.86
N PRO A 150 6.83 23.87 8.39
CA PRO A 150 7.06 25.31 8.59
C PRO A 150 8.14 25.60 9.62
N SER A 151 8.33 24.72 10.62
CA SER A 151 9.33 24.84 11.69
C SER A 151 9.91 23.46 12.05
N GLU A 152 10.91 23.42 12.92
CA GLU A 152 11.46 22.15 13.44
C GLU A 152 10.46 21.40 14.33
N LYS A 153 9.48 22.08 14.89
CA LYS A 153 8.48 21.53 15.82
C LYS A 153 7.17 21.15 15.13
N ASP A 154 6.92 21.69 13.94
CA ASP A 154 5.65 21.53 13.25
C ASP A 154 5.85 20.81 11.92
N LYS A 155 5.06 19.76 11.70
CA LYS A 155 5.05 19.01 10.46
C LYS A 155 3.62 18.61 10.11
N VAL A 156 3.22 18.92 8.88
CA VAL A 156 1.95 18.52 8.31
C VAL A 156 2.23 17.55 7.16
N THR A 157 1.60 16.40 7.19
CA THR A 157 1.70 15.41 6.13
C THR A 157 0.30 15.05 5.65
N ALA A 158 0.06 15.20 4.35
CA ALA A 158 -1.17 14.75 3.71
C ALA A 158 -0.84 13.58 2.77
N ASN A 159 -1.58 12.49 2.90
CA ASN A 159 -1.37 11.27 2.14
C ASN A 159 -2.62 10.92 1.34
N PHE A 160 -2.41 10.51 0.11
CA PHE A 160 -3.43 9.98 -0.77
C PHE A 160 -2.96 8.63 -1.32
N TYR A 161 -3.87 7.66 -1.31
CA TYR A 161 -3.68 6.36 -1.92
C TYR A 161 -4.91 6.00 -2.76
N TYR A 162 -4.68 5.50 -3.95
CA TYR A 162 -5.68 4.91 -4.82
C TYR A 162 -5.14 3.60 -5.39
N GLY A 163 -5.93 2.54 -5.32
CA GLY A 163 -5.65 1.26 -5.95
C GLY A 163 -6.89 0.72 -6.65
N SER A 164 -6.72 0.08 -7.78
CA SER A 164 -7.80 -0.60 -8.50
C SER A 164 -7.34 -1.89 -9.15
N ASP A 165 -8.25 -2.87 -9.19
CA ASP A 165 -8.10 -4.12 -9.91
C ASP A 165 -9.09 -4.19 -11.07
N TYR A 166 -8.65 -4.79 -12.15
CA TYR A 166 -9.46 -5.12 -13.30
C TYR A 166 -9.32 -6.61 -13.59
N LEU A 167 -10.43 -7.31 -13.59
CA LEU A 167 -10.51 -8.72 -13.96
C LEU A 167 -11.60 -8.88 -15.02
N ASP A 168 -11.25 -9.47 -16.15
CA ASP A 168 -12.16 -9.83 -17.20
C ASP A 168 -11.98 -11.31 -17.56
N ILE A 169 -13.08 -12.06 -17.57
CA ILE A 169 -13.10 -13.48 -17.89
C ILE A 169 -14.18 -13.71 -18.95
N GLU A 170 -13.76 -14.09 -20.14
CA GLU A 170 -14.65 -14.41 -21.24
C GLU A 170 -14.94 -15.93 -21.23
N THR A 171 -16.19 -16.32 -20.92
CA THR A 171 -16.62 -17.73 -20.98
C THR A 171 -17.45 -17.99 -22.23
N GLY A 172 -17.04 -18.95 -23.07
CA GLY A 172 -17.64 -19.22 -24.37
C GLY A 172 -19.08 -19.78 -24.37
N ILE A 173 -19.65 -20.10 -23.19
CA ILE A 173 -21.01 -20.66 -23.07
C ILE A 173 -22.02 -19.59 -22.66
N TYR A 174 -21.61 -18.58 -21.96
CA TYR A 174 -22.39 -17.40 -21.62
C TYR A 174 -21.46 -16.19 -21.70
N GLN A 175 -21.82 -15.21 -22.53
CA GLN A 175 -21.13 -13.91 -22.52
C GLN A 175 -21.43 -13.21 -21.18
N THR A 176 -20.84 -13.72 -20.13
CA THR A 176 -20.87 -13.07 -18.82
C THR A 176 -19.57 -12.29 -18.70
N GLU A 177 -19.58 -11.06 -19.16
CA GLU A 177 -18.53 -10.09 -18.81
C GLU A 177 -18.57 -9.85 -17.30
N GLY A 178 -17.79 -10.61 -16.57
CA GLY A 178 -17.59 -10.42 -15.14
C GLY A 178 -16.51 -9.37 -14.91
N ARG A 179 -16.87 -8.08 -15.00
CA ARG A 179 -15.96 -7.01 -14.69
C ARG A 179 -16.03 -6.68 -13.20
N ILE A 180 -15.01 -7.07 -12.44
CA ILE A 180 -14.85 -6.68 -11.03
C ILE A 180 -13.93 -5.47 -10.99
N LYS A 181 -14.49 -4.31 -10.66
CA LYS A 181 -13.72 -3.09 -10.41
C LYS A 181 -13.95 -2.65 -8.97
N TRP A 182 -12.88 -2.56 -8.19
CA TRP A 182 -12.90 -2.02 -6.84
C TRP A 182 -11.74 -1.06 -6.64
N SER A 183 -11.91 -0.10 -5.75
CA SER A 183 -10.89 0.90 -5.44
C SER A 183 -10.85 1.21 -3.96
N ASN A 184 -9.65 1.48 -3.43
CA ASN A 184 -9.43 2.01 -2.10
C ASN A 184 -9.00 3.47 -2.19
N ILE A 185 -9.58 4.30 -1.35
CA ILE A 185 -9.16 5.69 -1.18
C ILE A 185 -8.79 5.85 0.28
N ALA A 186 -7.55 6.21 0.56
CA ALA A 186 -7.07 6.41 1.91
C ALA A 186 -6.82 7.88 2.24
N ALA A 187 -6.94 8.15 3.50
CA ALA A 187 -7.17 9.42 4.14
C ALA A 187 -5.93 10.30 4.36
N VAL A 188 -6.20 11.56 4.70
CA VAL A 188 -5.29 12.57 5.21
C VAL A 188 -4.83 12.22 6.62
N SER A 189 -3.52 12.23 6.86
CA SER A 189 -2.94 12.17 8.21
C SER A 189 -2.30 13.51 8.56
N TYR A 190 -2.70 14.07 9.69
CA TYR A 190 -2.10 15.25 10.28
C TYR A 190 -1.27 14.86 11.50
N THR A 191 0.01 15.20 11.51
CA THR A 191 0.87 14.98 12.66
C THR A 191 1.44 16.31 13.15
N HIS A 192 1.09 16.69 14.37
CA HIS A 192 1.64 17.84 15.06
C HIS A 192 2.64 17.33 16.11
N LEU A 193 3.91 17.62 15.89
CA LEU A 193 4.97 17.29 16.85
C LEU A 193 5.13 18.46 17.82
N ARG A 194 4.32 18.51 18.86
CA ARG A 194 4.68 19.25 20.05
C ARG A 194 5.57 18.39 20.92
N ALA A 195 6.78 18.85 21.21
CA ALA A 195 7.52 18.34 22.34
C ALA A 195 6.68 18.63 23.60
N HIS A 196 6.15 17.58 24.23
CA HIS A 196 5.68 17.67 25.60
C HIS A 196 6.91 17.97 26.44
N GLU A 197 7.10 19.23 26.80
CA GLU A 197 7.92 19.54 27.97
C GLU A 197 7.18 18.92 29.15
N THR A 198 7.63 17.78 29.59
CA THR A 198 7.33 17.30 30.93
C THR A 198 8.04 18.27 31.85
N GLY A 199 7.33 19.30 32.28
CA GLY A 199 7.76 20.13 33.41
C GLY A 199 7.93 19.19 34.58
N ALA A 200 9.19 18.91 34.94
CA ALA A 200 9.52 18.33 36.22
C ALA A 200 9.12 19.34 37.29
N TYR A 201 7.96 19.16 37.87
CA TYR A 201 7.64 19.81 39.12
C TYR A 201 8.30 18.99 40.22
N LEU A 202 9.37 19.53 40.78
CA LEU A 202 9.90 19.19 42.07
C LEU A 202 8.90 19.58 43.15
#